data_b3405c60dbce9a056d089925f278eaaa
#
_entry.id   b3405c60dbce9a056d089925f278eaaa
#
_cell.length_a   1.000
_cell.length_b   1.000
_cell.length_c   1.000
_cell.angle_alpha   90.00
_cell.angle_beta   90.00
_cell.angle_gamma   90.00
#
_symmetry.space_group_name_H-M   'P 1'
#
loop_
_entity.id
_entity.type
_entity.pdbx_description
1 polymer ?
#
loop_
_entity_poly.entity_id
_entity_poly.type
_entity_poly.pdbx_seq_one_letter_code
_entity_poly.pdbx_strand_id
1 'polypeptide(L)'
;KYNRGHRMNTFERMKDSQVKEAYLQSVRRKFRQEPERYERLTTYVRSPEFDGKLDDLNRGVYNISIPEKHAVIKMETNKKRTVFTFEEEDRFLFSFLSFMLHKYDERFSPCLHSYIKGRTVKDLLWKVNGLRKQGYVYGYKIDIKSYGENIGAEPLAEKLGDVIDDDSELLKFLRFMLLRGEYYEKGVFHNDGTGSLMGYSVHSFMMNLFLEDVDRRFEKEAPFYARYVDDILILCKSRQQAEELGAGYIEELKAKGLKLNEKKTSVILPEDSLVYLGIILRDDDVIDISPFTIDKMKRRTRIRGRRYRRAVLSCKMTKEEPTKAYFDITNSALFGQEIGEEFNGRDAGFVERYAYIINTTESLHKLDRYVQLYARYISTGKFRDKNWSI
;
A
#
# COMPACT_ATOMS: atom_id res chain seq x y z
N LYS A 1 -32.59 -27.76 21.80
CA LYS A 1 -31.35 -28.14 21.10
C LYS A 1 -31.42 -27.56 19.70
N TYR A 2 -30.96 -26.32 19.53
CA TYR A 2 -30.80 -25.73 18.20
C TYR A 2 -29.57 -26.40 17.57
N ASN A 3 -29.80 -27.08 16.46
CA ASN A 3 -28.77 -27.60 15.57
C ASN A 3 -28.05 -26.37 14.98
N ARG A 4 -26.93 -25.93 15.58
CA ARG A 4 -26.02 -24.96 14.96
C ARG A 4 -25.40 -25.69 13.77
N GLY A 5 -26.00 -25.50 12.58
CA GLY A 5 -25.41 -25.99 11.34
C GLY A 5 -23.94 -25.68 11.35
N HIS A 6 -23.10 -26.65 11.07
CA HIS A 6 -21.65 -26.52 11.02
C HIS A 6 -21.31 -25.42 10.00
N ARG A 7 -20.99 -24.23 10.51
CA ARG A 7 -20.64 -23.08 9.63
C ARG A 7 -19.20 -23.31 9.17
N MET A 8 -19.03 -23.58 7.88
CA MET A 8 -17.70 -23.78 7.28
C MET A 8 -16.75 -22.64 7.67
N ASN A 9 -15.60 -22.99 8.21
CA ASN A 9 -14.54 -22.05 8.52
C ASN A 9 -13.81 -21.55 7.25
N THR A 10 -12.84 -20.66 7.39
CA THR A 10 -12.14 -20.06 6.24
C THR A 10 -11.40 -21.11 5.42
N PHE A 11 -10.71 -22.08 6.04
CA PHE A 11 -9.94 -23.10 5.32
C PHE A 11 -10.85 -24.04 4.53
N GLU A 12 -11.98 -24.44 5.11
CA GLU A 12 -12.99 -25.24 4.41
C GLU A 12 -13.58 -24.47 3.22
N ARG A 13 -13.88 -23.19 3.39
CA ARG A 13 -14.37 -22.33 2.30
C ARG A 13 -13.35 -22.11 1.18
N MET A 14 -12.06 -22.08 1.49
CA MET A 14 -11.01 -21.96 0.48
C MET A 14 -10.89 -23.19 -0.42
N LYS A 15 -11.44 -24.34 -0.02
CA LYS A 15 -11.52 -25.56 -0.85
C LYS A 15 -12.66 -25.52 -1.87
N ASP A 16 -13.65 -24.65 -1.66
CA ASP A 16 -14.78 -24.49 -2.59
C ASP A 16 -14.30 -23.99 -3.95
N SER A 17 -14.74 -24.66 -5.03
CA SER A 17 -14.30 -24.35 -6.40
C SER A 17 -14.72 -22.95 -6.84
N GLN A 18 -15.90 -22.46 -6.45
CA GLN A 18 -16.36 -21.11 -6.80
C GLN A 18 -15.53 -20.04 -6.07
N VAL A 19 -15.18 -20.29 -4.81
CA VAL A 19 -14.32 -19.40 -4.03
C VAL A 19 -12.90 -19.35 -4.61
N LYS A 20 -12.34 -20.51 -5.02
CA LYS A 20 -11.05 -20.58 -5.74
C LYS A 20 -11.08 -19.75 -7.02
N GLU A 21 -12.11 -19.91 -7.85
CA GLU A 21 -12.24 -19.16 -9.10
C GLU A 21 -12.41 -17.66 -8.86
N ALA A 22 -13.24 -17.25 -7.90
CA ALA A 22 -13.40 -15.84 -7.53
C ALA A 22 -12.08 -15.22 -7.07
N TYR A 23 -11.29 -15.94 -6.28
CA TYR A 23 -9.95 -15.49 -5.89
C TYR A 23 -9.02 -15.35 -7.09
N LEU A 24 -8.90 -16.39 -7.94
CA LEU A 24 -8.03 -16.39 -9.12
C LEU A 24 -8.38 -15.22 -10.07
N GLN A 25 -9.66 -14.98 -10.33
CA GLN A 25 -10.11 -13.83 -11.11
C GLN A 25 -9.69 -12.51 -10.47
N SER A 26 -9.82 -12.37 -9.14
CA SER A 26 -9.48 -11.14 -8.41
C SER A 26 -8.02 -10.77 -8.50
N VAL A 27 -7.12 -11.76 -8.61
CA VAL A 27 -5.67 -11.54 -8.63
C VAL A 27 -5.06 -11.57 -10.04
N ARG A 28 -5.80 -12.05 -11.06
CA ARG A 28 -5.30 -12.23 -12.43
C ARG A 28 -4.54 -11.02 -12.97
N ARG A 29 -5.05 -9.82 -12.70
CA ARG A 29 -4.43 -8.58 -13.18
C ARG A 29 -3.07 -8.29 -12.53
N LYS A 30 -2.85 -8.72 -11.29
CA LYS A 30 -1.55 -8.54 -10.60
C LYS A 30 -0.42 -9.33 -11.28
N PHE A 31 -0.75 -10.38 -12.01
CA PHE A 31 0.18 -11.29 -12.68
C PHE A 31 0.32 -11.05 -14.19
N ARG A 32 -0.21 -9.94 -14.73
CA ARG A 32 -0.11 -9.65 -16.18
C ARG A 32 1.31 -9.69 -16.72
N GLN A 33 2.27 -9.22 -15.94
CA GLN A 33 3.69 -9.22 -16.32
C GLN A 33 4.43 -10.52 -15.96
N GLU A 34 3.75 -11.43 -15.27
CA GLU A 34 4.27 -12.70 -14.78
C GLU A 34 3.29 -13.85 -15.12
N PRO A 35 2.96 -14.09 -16.41
CA PRO A 35 1.94 -15.07 -16.79
C PRO A 35 2.27 -16.50 -16.32
N GLU A 36 3.53 -16.90 -16.41
CA GLU A 36 3.99 -18.21 -15.89
C GLU A 36 3.77 -18.35 -14.39
N ARG A 37 3.94 -17.28 -13.64
CA ARG A 37 3.69 -17.28 -12.20
C ARG A 37 2.19 -17.36 -11.90
N TYR A 38 1.34 -16.74 -12.73
CA TYR A 38 -0.11 -16.89 -12.62
C TYR A 38 -0.54 -18.34 -12.91
N GLU A 39 0.09 -18.98 -13.89
CA GLU A 39 -0.15 -20.38 -14.20
C GLU A 39 0.23 -21.29 -13.02
N ARG A 40 1.41 -21.09 -12.41
CA ARG A 40 1.80 -21.83 -11.18
C ARG A 40 0.82 -21.60 -10.04
N LEU A 41 0.40 -20.34 -9.79
CA LEU A 41 -0.63 -20.03 -8.80
C LEU A 41 -1.92 -20.81 -9.07
N THR A 42 -2.40 -20.78 -10.32
CA THR A 42 -3.66 -21.41 -10.71
C THR A 42 -3.60 -22.93 -10.55
N THR A 43 -2.51 -23.56 -11.00
CA THR A 43 -2.26 -24.98 -10.88
C THR A 43 -2.21 -25.40 -9.40
N TYR A 44 -1.45 -24.66 -8.58
CA TYR A 44 -1.33 -24.95 -7.16
C TYR A 44 -2.66 -24.80 -6.41
N VAL A 45 -3.37 -23.69 -6.56
CA VAL A 45 -4.67 -23.45 -5.87
C VAL A 45 -5.74 -24.51 -6.23
N ARG A 46 -5.67 -25.07 -7.43
CA ARG A 46 -6.59 -26.14 -7.88
C ARG A 46 -6.11 -27.54 -7.53
N SER A 47 -4.91 -27.71 -7.00
CA SER A 47 -4.34 -29.02 -6.73
C SER A 47 -4.88 -29.67 -5.46
N PRO A 48 -4.86 -31.01 -5.38
CA PRO A 48 -5.13 -31.75 -4.14
C PRO A 48 -4.12 -31.45 -3.03
N GLU A 49 -2.89 -31.08 -3.38
CA GLU A 49 -1.84 -30.68 -2.44
C GLU A 49 -2.25 -29.42 -1.66
N PHE A 50 -2.78 -28.40 -2.34
CA PHE A 50 -3.31 -27.20 -1.69
C PHE A 50 -4.46 -27.54 -0.76
N ASP A 51 -5.40 -28.40 -1.18
CA ASP A 51 -6.50 -28.82 -0.34
C ASP A 51 -6.01 -29.60 0.89
N GLY A 52 -5.00 -30.47 0.75
CA GLY A 52 -4.34 -31.16 1.85
C GLY A 52 -3.68 -30.19 2.83
N LYS A 53 -3.01 -29.13 2.33
CA LYS A 53 -2.45 -28.07 3.16
C LYS A 53 -3.51 -27.34 3.96
N LEU A 54 -4.67 -27.05 3.37
CA LEU A 54 -5.81 -26.44 4.08
C LEU A 54 -6.39 -27.35 5.15
N ASP A 55 -6.42 -28.67 4.92
CA ASP A 55 -6.82 -29.67 5.93
C ASP A 55 -5.84 -29.71 7.10
N ASP A 56 -4.54 -29.61 6.83
CA ASP A 56 -3.51 -29.53 7.87
C ASP A 56 -3.68 -28.28 8.73
N LEU A 57 -3.86 -27.10 8.10
CA LEU A 57 -4.12 -25.85 8.81
C LEU A 57 -5.39 -25.94 9.67
N ASN A 58 -6.43 -26.57 9.15
CA ASN A 58 -7.69 -26.79 9.87
C ASN A 58 -7.53 -27.70 11.09
N ARG A 59 -6.57 -28.64 11.06
CA ARG A 59 -6.21 -29.53 12.18
C ARG A 59 -5.19 -28.92 13.14
N GLY A 60 -4.72 -27.70 12.89
CA GLY A 60 -3.69 -27.04 13.69
C GLY A 60 -2.26 -27.48 13.36
N VAL A 61 -2.06 -28.12 12.21
CA VAL A 61 -0.73 -28.49 11.69
C VAL A 61 -0.24 -27.36 10.76
N TYR A 62 0.66 -26.51 11.26
CA TYR A 62 1.11 -25.31 10.57
C TYR A 62 2.46 -25.50 9.89
N ASN A 63 2.45 -26.26 8.79
CA ASN A 63 3.65 -26.45 7.96
C ASN A 63 3.81 -25.27 6.99
N ILE A 64 4.41 -24.19 7.50
CA ILE A 64 4.68 -22.93 6.78
C ILE A 64 6.20 -22.71 6.75
N SER A 65 6.74 -22.33 5.62
CA SER A 65 8.18 -22.05 5.45
C SER A 65 8.65 -20.96 6.41
N ILE A 66 9.92 -21.05 6.81
CA ILE A 66 10.59 -19.99 7.56
C ILE A 66 11.02 -18.93 6.56
N PRO A 67 10.61 -17.65 6.72
CA PRO A 67 10.89 -16.61 5.73
C PRO A 67 12.35 -16.17 5.74
N GLU A 68 12.86 -15.77 4.58
CA GLU A 68 14.15 -15.11 4.43
C GLU A 68 14.00 -13.59 4.58
N LYS A 69 14.82 -12.99 5.45
CA LYS A 69 14.85 -11.55 5.69
C LYS A 69 15.75 -10.85 4.69
N HIS A 70 15.20 -9.87 3.98
CA HIS A 70 15.90 -9.06 2.99
C HIS A 70 15.80 -7.57 3.26
N ALA A 71 16.84 -6.82 2.88
CA ALA A 71 16.80 -5.37 2.85
C ALA A 71 16.50 -4.87 1.44
N VAL A 72 15.35 -4.25 1.24
CA VAL A 72 14.96 -3.62 -0.03
C VAL A 72 15.20 -2.12 0.02
N ILE A 73 15.94 -1.59 -0.96
CA ILE A 73 16.22 -0.15 -1.06
C ILE A 73 15.15 0.50 -1.93
N LYS A 74 14.42 1.47 -1.38
CA LYS A 74 13.54 2.32 -2.17
C LYS A 74 14.36 3.25 -3.06
N MET A 75 14.29 3.07 -4.37
CA MET A 75 15.04 3.87 -5.36
C MET A 75 14.79 5.39 -5.22
N GLU A 76 13.59 5.79 -4.79
CA GLU A 76 13.21 7.20 -4.68
C GLU A 76 13.83 7.92 -3.48
N THR A 77 14.10 7.21 -2.38
CA THR A 77 14.53 7.81 -1.11
C THR A 77 15.82 7.25 -0.58
N ASN A 78 16.38 6.21 -1.20
CA ASN A 78 17.49 5.39 -0.70
C ASN A 78 17.25 4.79 0.71
N LYS A 79 16.00 4.81 1.20
CA LYS A 79 15.65 4.17 2.48
C LYS A 79 15.64 2.66 2.31
N LYS A 80 16.29 1.98 3.23
CA LYS A 80 16.18 0.52 3.39
C LYS A 80 14.87 0.18 4.08
N ARG A 81 14.21 -0.87 3.63
CA ARG A 81 13.08 -1.52 4.30
C ARG A 81 13.41 -3.00 4.48
N THR A 82 13.08 -3.52 5.62
CA THR A 82 13.11 -4.96 5.88
C THR A 82 11.89 -5.61 5.26
N VAL A 83 12.08 -6.72 4.55
CA VAL A 83 11.01 -7.54 3.96
C VAL A 83 11.32 -9.00 4.25
N PHE A 84 10.32 -9.76 4.64
CA PHE A 84 10.40 -11.20 4.86
C PHE A 84 9.75 -11.92 3.69
N THR A 85 10.47 -12.82 3.05
CA THR A 85 10.00 -13.54 1.87
C THR A 85 9.83 -15.02 2.20
N PHE A 86 8.60 -15.51 2.13
CA PHE A 86 8.24 -16.92 2.25
C PHE A 86 8.42 -17.65 0.91
N GLU A 87 8.41 -18.97 0.93
CA GLU A 87 8.33 -19.78 -0.29
C GLU A 87 7.10 -19.42 -1.14
N GLU A 88 7.16 -19.71 -2.43
CA GLU A 88 6.14 -19.23 -3.37
C GLU A 88 4.74 -19.76 -3.05
N GLU A 89 4.63 -21.01 -2.67
CA GLU A 89 3.36 -21.65 -2.31
C GLU A 89 2.72 -21.01 -1.07
N ASP A 90 3.51 -20.70 -0.05
CA ASP A 90 3.02 -19.98 1.14
C ASP A 90 2.59 -18.55 0.79
N ARG A 91 3.30 -17.89 -0.13
CA ARG A 91 2.86 -16.58 -0.62
C ARG A 91 1.53 -16.66 -1.36
N PHE A 92 1.26 -17.75 -2.08
CA PHE A 92 -0.03 -18.00 -2.72
C PHE A 92 -1.13 -18.23 -1.67
N LEU A 93 -0.86 -19.05 -0.66
CA LEU A 93 -1.75 -19.26 0.48
C LEU A 93 -2.09 -17.92 1.17
N PHE A 94 -1.09 -17.13 1.54
CA PHE A 94 -1.31 -15.83 2.19
C PHE A 94 -2.07 -14.83 1.31
N SER A 95 -1.85 -14.86 -0.01
CA SER A 95 -2.62 -14.04 -0.94
C SER A 95 -4.09 -14.43 -0.95
N PHE A 96 -4.39 -15.73 -0.92
CA PHE A 96 -5.76 -16.22 -0.85
C PHE A 96 -6.39 -15.93 0.52
N LEU A 97 -5.66 -16.12 1.61
CA LEU A 97 -6.13 -15.73 2.95
C LEU A 97 -6.44 -14.23 3.02
N SER A 98 -5.59 -13.38 2.44
CA SER A 98 -5.85 -11.94 2.39
C SER A 98 -7.15 -11.62 1.62
N PHE A 99 -7.48 -12.37 0.57
CA PHE A 99 -8.77 -12.27 -0.12
C PHE A 99 -9.93 -12.70 0.77
N MET A 100 -9.78 -13.77 1.54
CA MET A 100 -10.81 -14.26 2.46
C MET A 100 -11.06 -13.31 3.64
N LEU A 101 -10.02 -12.61 4.11
CA LEU A 101 -10.12 -11.67 5.23
C LEU A 101 -10.98 -10.45 4.92
N HIS A 102 -11.26 -10.15 3.63
CA HIS A 102 -12.21 -9.09 3.27
C HIS A 102 -13.64 -9.31 3.79
N LYS A 103 -13.99 -10.52 4.25
CA LYS A 103 -15.26 -10.75 4.96
C LYS A 103 -15.39 -9.95 6.27
N TYR A 104 -14.27 -9.47 6.80
CA TYR A 104 -14.22 -8.68 8.03
C TYR A 104 -14.14 -7.17 7.79
N ASP A 105 -14.15 -6.71 6.54
CA ASP A 105 -13.99 -5.28 6.20
C ASP A 105 -15.02 -4.38 6.88
N GLU A 106 -16.26 -4.85 7.05
CA GLU A 106 -17.34 -4.09 7.70
C GLU A 106 -17.17 -3.98 9.23
N ARG A 107 -16.27 -4.78 9.81
CA ARG A 107 -15.96 -4.72 11.25
C ARG A 107 -14.98 -3.60 11.61
N PHE A 108 -14.33 -3.03 10.61
CA PHE A 108 -13.43 -1.88 10.80
C PHE A 108 -14.19 -0.55 10.75
N SER A 109 -13.67 0.45 11.49
CA SER A 109 -14.18 1.80 11.48
C SER A 109 -14.42 2.32 10.04
N PRO A 110 -15.55 3.01 9.77
CA PRO A 110 -15.78 3.67 8.48
C PRO A 110 -14.74 4.75 8.15
N CYS A 111 -13.96 5.20 9.14
CA CYS A 111 -12.89 6.19 8.97
C CYS A 111 -11.56 5.56 8.49
N LEU A 112 -11.47 4.23 8.47
CA LEU A 112 -10.33 3.51 7.89
C LEU A 112 -10.52 3.34 6.38
N HIS A 113 -9.58 3.84 5.58
CA HIS A 113 -9.69 3.83 4.11
C HIS A 113 -8.66 2.95 3.40
N SER A 114 -7.68 2.38 4.12
CA SER A 114 -6.66 1.50 3.54
C SER A 114 -7.07 0.04 3.53
N TYR A 115 -6.81 -0.66 2.43
CA TYR A 115 -7.01 -2.12 2.30
C TYR A 115 -8.44 -2.61 2.60
N ILE A 116 -9.44 -1.76 2.54
CA ILE A 116 -10.85 -2.07 2.68
C ILE A 116 -11.49 -2.06 1.30
N LYS A 117 -12.21 -3.12 0.97
CA LYS A 117 -12.87 -3.23 -0.33
C LYS A 117 -13.95 -2.14 -0.50
N GLY A 118 -13.95 -1.47 -1.65
CA GLY A 118 -14.94 -0.42 -1.97
C GLY A 118 -14.60 0.96 -1.40
N ARG A 119 -13.60 1.13 -0.52
CA ARG A 119 -13.16 2.46 -0.02
C ARG A 119 -12.01 2.96 -0.87
N THR A 120 -12.20 4.06 -1.60
CA THR A 120 -11.20 4.57 -2.54
C THR A 120 -10.51 5.84 -2.04
N VAL A 121 -9.26 6.03 -2.44
CA VAL A 121 -8.51 7.27 -2.17
C VAL A 121 -9.22 8.48 -2.81
N LYS A 122 -9.83 8.29 -3.98
CA LYS A 122 -10.62 9.34 -4.66
C LYS A 122 -11.74 9.84 -3.76
N ASP A 123 -12.60 8.93 -3.29
CA ASP A 123 -13.77 9.30 -2.48
C ASP A 123 -13.33 10.03 -1.20
N LEU A 124 -12.26 9.54 -0.56
CA LEU A 124 -11.69 10.19 0.61
C LEU A 124 -11.23 11.61 0.30
N LEU A 125 -10.43 11.83 -0.74
CA LEU A 125 -9.89 13.13 -1.09
C LEU A 125 -10.97 14.14 -1.52
N TRP A 126 -11.98 13.68 -2.28
CA TRP A 126 -13.12 14.51 -2.64
C TRP A 126 -13.98 14.90 -1.43
N LYS A 127 -14.18 13.96 -0.48
CA LYS A 127 -14.83 14.26 0.80
C LYS A 127 -14.04 15.31 1.59
N VAL A 128 -12.72 15.16 1.71
CA VAL A 128 -11.83 16.11 2.37
C VAL A 128 -11.94 17.51 1.72
N ASN A 129 -11.90 17.57 0.38
CA ASN A 129 -12.07 18.85 -0.35
C ASN A 129 -13.42 19.50 -0.07
N GLY A 130 -14.50 18.72 -0.07
CA GLY A 130 -15.83 19.20 0.26
C GLY A 130 -15.96 19.74 1.70
N LEU A 131 -15.29 19.09 2.66
CA LEU A 131 -15.25 19.55 4.05
C LEU A 131 -14.48 20.87 4.22
N ARG A 132 -13.35 21.04 3.51
CA ARG A 132 -12.60 22.31 3.53
C ARG A 132 -13.48 23.48 3.06
N LYS A 133 -14.28 23.30 2.03
CA LYS A 133 -15.28 24.30 1.57
C LYS A 133 -16.35 24.60 2.62
N GLN A 134 -16.62 23.69 3.54
CA GLN A 134 -17.58 23.88 4.65
C GLN A 134 -16.93 24.47 5.90
N GLY A 135 -15.66 24.93 5.81
CA GLY A 135 -14.94 25.59 6.90
C GLY A 135 -14.14 24.64 7.81
N TYR A 136 -13.95 23.37 7.44
CA TYR A 136 -13.03 22.44 8.13
C TYR A 136 -11.59 22.69 7.65
N VAL A 137 -11.06 23.87 7.98
CA VAL A 137 -9.76 24.36 7.46
C VAL A 137 -8.62 24.22 8.46
N TYR A 138 -8.94 23.95 9.72
CA TYR A 138 -7.93 23.54 10.71
C TYR A 138 -7.83 22.03 10.79
N GLY A 139 -6.67 21.53 11.16
CA GLY A 139 -6.53 20.09 11.29
C GLY A 139 -5.16 19.64 11.80
N TYR A 140 -5.00 18.37 11.89
CA TYR A 140 -3.75 17.71 12.25
C TYR A 140 -3.47 16.58 11.26
N LYS A 141 -2.28 16.59 10.69
CA LYS A 141 -1.77 15.48 9.89
C LYS A 141 -0.70 14.74 10.66
N ILE A 142 -0.82 13.42 10.77
CA ILE A 142 0.08 12.57 11.53
C ILE A 142 0.59 11.44 10.63
N ASP A 143 1.91 11.21 10.62
CA ASP A 143 2.57 10.10 9.91
C ASP A 143 3.33 9.25 10.95
N ILE A 144 3.06 7.95 10.97
CA ILE A 144 3.70 7.03 11.92
C ILE A 144 5.01 6.52 11.33
N LYS A 145 6.11 6.64 12.08
CA LYS A 145 7.43 6.20 11.63
C LYS A 145 7.51 4.68 11.60
N SER A 146 7.82 4.11 10.42
CA SER A 146 8.01 2.65 10.25
C SER A 146 6.87 1.82 10.84
N TYR A 147 5.61 2.24 10.60
CA TYR A 147 4.43 1.67 11.26
C TYR A 147 4.42 0.13 11.22
N GLY A 148 4.49 -0.46 10.02
CA GLY A 148 4.43 -1.92 9.88
C GLY A 148 5.59 -2.68 10.54
N GLU A 149 6.76 -2.03 10.73
CA GLU A 149 7.93 -2.63 11.40
C GLU A 149 7.83 -2.55 12.93
N ASN A 150 7.00 -1.63 13.46
CA ASN A 150 6.90 -1.35 14.89
C ASN A 150 5.59 -1.84 15.54
N ILE A 151 4.80 -2.60 14.81
CA ILE A 151 3.60 -3.24 15.38
C ILE A 151 4.03 -4.42 16.25
N GLY A 152 3.72 -4.38 17.54
CA GLY A 152 3.99 -5.47 18.48
C GLY A 152 3.17 -6.72 18.13
N ALA A 153 3.81 -7.90 18.13
CA ALA A 153 3.15 -9.15 17.79
C ALA A 153 2.14 -9.58 18.86
N GLU A 154 2.51 -9.51 20.12
CA GLU A 154 1.66 -9.89 21.25
C GLU A 154 0.39 -9.04 21.35
N PRO A 155 0.46 -7.69 21.39
CA PRO A 155 -0.75 -6.86 21.45
C PRO A 155 -1.66 -7.06 20.23
N LEU A 156 -1.07 -7.34 19.06
CA LEU A 156 -1.83 -7.62 17.85
C LEU A 156 -2.52 -8.99 17.91
N ALA A 157 -1.84 -10.01 18.43
CA ALA A 157 -2.39 -11.36 18.60
C ALA A 157 -3.58 -11.38 19.59
N GLU A 158 -3.56 -10.53 20.62
CA GLU A 158 -4.69 -10.34 21.53
C GLU A 158 -5.91 -9.75 20.80
N LYS A 159 -5.70 -8.69 20.01
CA LYS A 159 -6.75 -8.00 19.25
C LYS A 159 -7.39 -8.81 18.13
N LEU A 160 -6.74 -9.86 17.63
CA LEU A 160 -7.30 -10.67 16.55
C LEU A 160 -8.69 -11.22 16.88
N GLY A 161 -8.94 -11.58 18.14
CA GLY A 161 -10.23 -12.09 18.59
C GLY A 161 -11.36 -11.06 18.56
N ASP A 162 -11.05 -9.77 18.58
CA ASP A 162 -12.06 -8.70 18.52
C ASP A 162 -12.72 -8.60 17.15
N VAL A 163 -12.00 -9.02 16.10
CA VAL A 163 -12.48 -8.99 14.70
C VAL A 163 -12.79 -10.38 14.18
N ILE A 164 -12.01 -11.40 14.58
CA ILE A 164 -12.18 -12.79 14.14
C ILE A 164 -12.81 -13.59 15.29
N ASP A 165 -14.11 -13.46 15.49
CA ASP A 165 -14.87 -14.13 16.53
C ASP A 165 -15.67 -15.36 16.03
N ASP A 166 -15.75 -15.54 14.72
CA ASP A 166 -16.54 -16.56 14.05
C ASP A 166 -15.73 -17.72 13.43
N ASP A 167 -14.38 -17.71 13.61
CA ASP A 167 -13.46 -18.64 12.96
C ASP A 167 -12.24 -18.95 13.86
N SER A 168 -12.41 -19.91 14.75
CA SER A 168 -11.38 -20.29 15.73
C SER A 168 -10.11 -20.82 15.10
N GLU A 169 -10.19 -21.54 13.98
CA GLU A 169 -9.04 -22.15 13.33
C GLU A 169 -8.21 -21.10 12.60
N LEU A 170 -8.87 -20.16 11.93
CA LEU A 170 -8.20 -18.99 11.34
C LEU A 170 -7.51 -18.15 12.42
N LEU A 171 -8.20 -17.90 13.55
CA LEU A 171 -7.66 -17.15 14.68
C LEU A 171 -6.38 -17.79 15.25
N LYS A 172 -6.40 -19.11 15.49
CA LYS A 172 -5.23 -19.85 15.97
C LYS A 172 -4.05 -19.75 14.98
N PHE A 173 -4.33 -19.94 13.69
CA PHE A 173 -3.31 -19.85 12.65
C PHE A 173 -2.67 -18.46 12.58
N LEU A 174 -3.48 -17.40 12.59
CA LEU A 174 -2.96 -16.02 12.53
C LEU A 174 -2.16 -15.65 13.77
N ARG A 175 -2.58 -16.12 14.96
CA ARG A 175 -1.80 -15.97 16.20
C ARG A 175 -0.45 -16.70 16.11
N PHE A 176 -0.44 -17.94 15.63
CA PHE A 176 0.80 -18.66 15.37
C PHE A 176 1.74 -17.87 14.45
N MET A 177 1.24 -17.38 13.32
CA MET A 177 2.04 -16.61 12.36
C MET A 177 2.61 -15.31 12.94
N LEU A 178 1.89 -14.64 13.84
CA LEU A 178 2.36 -13.43 14.50
C LEU A 178 3.43 -13.70 15.55
N LEU A 179 3.28 -14.78 16.33
CA LEU A 179 4.12 -15.07 17.50
C LEU A 179 5.32 -15.94 17.18
N ARG A 180 5.41 -16.48 15.95
CA ARG A 180 6.46 -17.43 15.56
C ARG A 180 7.87 -16.86 15.68
N GLY A 181 8.11 -15.59 15.29
CA GLY A 181 9.40 -14.91 15.44
C GLY A 181 10.58 -15.46 14.63
N GLU A 182 10.39 -16.57 13.89
CA GLU A 182 11.43 -17.29 13.15
C GLU A 182 11.71 -16.70 11.78
N TYR A 183 12.98 -16.55 11.42
CA TYR A 183 13.41 -16.14 10.08
C TYR A 183 14.85 -16.53 9.79
N TYR A 184 15.23 -16.56 8.50
CA TYR A 184 16.62 -16.63 8.07
C TYR A 184 17.10 -15.23 7.66
N GLU A 185 18.35 -14.90 7.98
CA GLU A 185 19.05 -13.74 7.44
C GLU A 185 20.42 -14.19 6.93
N LYS A 186 20.65 -14.12 5.62
CA LYS A 186 21.89 -14.59 4.96
C LYS A 186 22.25 -16.05 5.30
N GLY A 187 21.24 -16.91 5.34
CA GLY A 187 21.39 -18.33 5.65
C GLY A 187 21.55 -18.69 7.13
N VAL A 188 21.52 -17.69 8.03
CA VAL A 188 21.57 -17.92 9.49
C VAL A 188 20.15 -17.90 10.04
N PHE A 189 19.81 -18.91 10.86
CA PHE A 189 18.52 -19.01 11.54
C PHE A 189 18.46 -18.06 12.75
N HIS A 190 17.33 -17.38 12.88
CA HIS A 190 16.99 -16.49 13.99
C HIS A 190 15.61 -16.85 14.54
N ASN A 191 15.43 -16.67 15.84
CA ASN A 191 14.14 -16.85 16.54
C ASN A 191 13.94 -15.71 17.57
N ASP A 192 14.20 -14.48 17.13
CA ASP A 192 14.12 -13.27 17.96
C ASP A 192 13.30 -12.19 17.28
N GLY A 193 12.51 -12.55 16.27
CA GLY A 193 11.64 -11.65 15.53
C GLY A 193 10.58 -11.05 16.46
N THR A 194 10.72 -9.75 16.74
CA THR A 194 9.72 -8.98 17.49
C THR A 194 8.84 -8.22 16.52
N GLY A 195 7.55 -8.46 16.56
CA GLY A 195 6.59 -7.76 15.73
C GLY A 195 6.10 -8.55 14.52
N SER A 196 5.13 -7.99 13.83
CA SER A 196 4.54 -8.58 12.64
C SER A 196 5.56 -8.59 11.50
N LEU A 197 5.96 -9.79 11.05
CA LEU A 197 6.91 -9.95 9.94
C LEU A 197 6.32 -9.35 8.65
N MET A 198 6.94 -8.29 8.13
CA MET A 198 6.51 -7.62 6.90
C MET A 198 6.87 -8.44 5.66
N GLY A 199 5.95 -8.52 4.71
CA GLY A 199 6.24 -9.11 3.39
C GLY A 199 5.22 -10.12 2.91
N TYR A 200 4.23 -10.49 3.70
CA TYR A 200 3.13 -11.35 3.28
C TYR A 200 1.79 -10.59 3.21
N SER A 201 0.87 -11.08 2.39
CA SER A 201 -0.33 -10.32 2.00
C SER A 201 -1.28 -10.02 3.17
N VAL A 202 -1.29 -10.86 4.22
CA VAL A 202 -2.13 -10.70 5.41
C VAL A 202 -1.67 -9.53 6.30
N HIS A 203 -0.43 -9.08 6.15
CA HIS A 203 0.12 -7.98 6.97
C HIS A 203 -0.70 -6.68 6.87
N SER A 204 -1.33 -6.39 5.72
CA SER A 204 -2.21 -5.23 5.56
C SER A 204 -3.44 -5.26 6.47
N PHE A 205 -4.04 -6.44 6.69
CA PHE A 205 -5.11 -6.65 7.65
C PHE A 205 -4.62 -6.39 9.08
N MET A 206 -3.43 -6.88 9.41
CA MET A 206 -2.81 -6.68 10.73
C MET A 206 -2.54 -5.20 11.03
N MET A 207 -2.05 -4.44 10.05
CA MET A 207 -1.87 -3.00 10.18
C MET A 207 -3.19 -2.25 10.42
N ASN A 208 -4.27 -2.69 9.79
CA ASN A 208 -5.58 -2.10 10.04
C ASN A 208 -6.07 -2.40 11.46
N LEU A 209 -5.93 -3.63 11.91
CA LEU A 209 -6.39 -4.10 13.21
C LEU A 209 -5.69 -3.42 14.39
N PHE A 210 -4.40 -3.15 14.28
CA PHE A 210 -3.59 -2.66 15.42
C PHE A 210 -4.11 -1.35 16.01
N LEU A 211 -4.64 -0.45 15.18
CA LEU A 211 -5.18 0.86 15.59
C LEU A 211 -6.71 0.94 15.53
N GLU A 212 -7.41 -0.18 15.40
CA GLU A 212 -8.88 -0.18 15.26
C GLU A 212 -9.59 0.45 16.47
N ASP A 213 -9.12 0.21 17.67
CA ASP A 213 -9.64 0.84 18.90
C ASP A 213 -9.47 2.37 18.90
N VAL A 214 -8.33 2.84 18.39
CA VAL A 214 -8.07 4.28 18.22
C VAL A 214 -8.97 4.85 17.12
N ASP A 215 -9.11 4.13 15.99
CA ASP A 215 -10.03 4.54 14.94
C ASP A 215 -11.46 4.69 15.43
N ARG A 216 -11.97 3.73 16.23
CA ARG A 216 -13.32 3.78 16.83
C ARG A 216 -13.50 4.93 17.81
N ARG A 217 -12.46 5.26 18.56
CA ARG A 217 -12.47 6.42 19.45
C ARG A 217 -12.58 7.71 18.66
N PHE A 218 -11.67 7.93 17.70
CA PHE A 218 -11.61 9.18 16.92
C PHE A 218 -12.77 9.33 15.91
N GLU A 219 -13.38 8.22 15.47
CA GLU A 219 -14.65 8.25 14.73
C GLU A 219 -15.75 8.99 15.49
N LYS A 220 -15.77 8.89 16.84
CA LYS A 220 -16.79 9.51 17.70
C LYS A 220 -16.41 10.90 18.18
N GLU A 221 -15.13 11.13 18.47
CA GLU A 221 -14.63 12.35 19.09
C GLU A 221 -14.32 13.45 18.08
N ALA A 222 -13.83 13.09 16.87
CA ALA A 222 -13.39 14.07 15.89
C ALA A 222 -14.52 14.46 14.93
N PRO A 223 -14.67 15.76 14.59
CA PRO A 223 -15.65 16.20 13.58
C PRO A 223 -15.40 15.56 12.20
N PHE A 224 -14.13 15.33 11.87
CA PHE A 224 -13.70 14.49 10.78
C PHE A 224 -12.37 13.82 11.13
N TYR A 225 -12.34 12.52 10.94
CA TYR A 225 -11.18 11.66 11.09
C TYR A 225 -11.06 10.71 9.91
N ALA A 226 -9.86 10.48 9.42
CA ALA A 226 -9.58 9.47 8.42
C ALA A 226 -8.17 8.89 8.61
N ARG A 227 -8.02 7.58 8.46
CA ARG A 227 -6.73 6.89 8.44
C ARG A 227 -6.52 6.12 7.13
N TYR A 228 -5.33 6.26 6.58
CA TYR A 228 -4.86 5.46 5.45
C TYR A 228 -3.49 4.85 5.81
N VAL A 229 -3.49 3.64 6.36
CA VAL A 229 -2.32 2.94 6.92
C VAL A 229 -1.68 3.73 8.06
N ASP A 230 -0.59 4.44 7.78
CA ASP A 230 0.22 5.27 8.67
C ASP A 230 -0.03 6.79 8.49
N ASP A 231 -0.82 7.17 7.48
CA ASP A 231 -1.21 8.56 7.20
C ASP A 231 -2.57 8.87 7.85
N ILE A 232 -2.58 9.69 8.89
CA ILE A 232 -3.77 10.11 9.64
C ILE A 232 -4.11 11.55 9.31
N LEU A 233 -5.42 11.85 9.19
CA LEU A 233 -5.94 13.19 8.96
C LEU A 233 -7.11 13.46 9.91
N ILE A 234 -6.99 14.53 10.69
CA ILE A 234 -8.07 15.10 11.51
C ILE A 234 -8.38 16.50 10.95
N LEU A 235 -9.66 16.83 10.72
CA LEU A 235 -10.07 18.16 10.30
C LEU A 235 -11.13 18.72 11.26
N CYS A 236 -11.00 20.02 11.57
CA CYS A 236 -11.84 20.76 12.51
C CYS A 236 -12.17 22.15 11.97
N LYS A 237 -13.14 22.81 12.59
CA LYS A 237 -13.48 24.23 12.31
C LYS A 237 -12.72 25.21 13.21
N SER A 238 -12.05 24.73 14.28
CA SER A 238 -11.24 25.59 15.14
C SER A 238 -9.85 25.02 15.35
N ARG A 239 -8.88 25.92 15.53
CA ARG A 239 -7.49 25.56 15.80
C ARG A 239 -7.32 24.79 17.12
N GLN A 240 -7.96 25.31 18.18
CA GLN A 240 -7.89 24.69 19.50
C GLN A 240 -8.34 23.23 19.46
N GLN A 241 -9.50 22.95 18.84
CA GLN A 241 -10.01 21.57 18.71
C GLN A 241 -9.06 20.67 17.91
N ALA A 242 -8.44 21.20 16.84
CA ALA A 242 -7.48 20.45 16.04
C ALA A 242 -6.22 20.07 16.84
N GLU A 243 -5.71 21.03 17.64
CA GLU A 243 -4.53 20.81 18.49
C GLU A 243 -4.82 19.83 19.63
N GLU A 244 -5.98 19.92 20.30
CA GLU A 244 -6.41 19.01 21.35
C GLU A 244 -6.56 17.56 20.83
N LEU A 245 -7.28 17.38 19.71
CA LEU A 245 -7.47 16.07 19.10
C LEU A 245 -6.14 15.49 18.56
N GLY A 246 -5.31 16.35 17.95
CA GLY A 246 -3.99 15.94 17.48
C GLY A 246 -3.07 15.47 18.60
N ALA A 247 -3.04 16.20 19.73
CA ALA A 247 -2.28 15.83 20.92
C ALA A 247 -2.79 14.51 21.51
N GLY A 248 -4.11 14.36 21.66
CA GLY A 248 -4.72 13.12 22.16
C GLY A 248 -4.41 11.91 21.27
N TYR A 249 -4.43 12.07 19.94
CA TYR A 249 -4.04 11.00 19.02
C TYR A 249 -2.57 10.60 19.19
N ILE A 250 -1.70 11.57 19.34
CA ILE A 250 -0.25 11.35 19.54
C ILE A 250 0.00 10.59 20.84
N GLU A 251 -0.72 10.88 21.90
CA GLU A 251 -0.61 10.14 23.17
C GLU A 251 -1.05 8.68 23.03
N GLU A 252 -2.14 8.41 22.30
CA GLU A 252 -2.56 7.05 21.99
C GLU A 252 -1.46 6.27 21.23
N LEU A 253 -0.82 6.90 20.25
CA LEU A 253 0.28 6.26 19.53
C LEU A 253 1.47 5.96 20.45
N LYS A 254 1.83 6.89 21.33
CA LYS A 254 2.91 6.70 22.32
C LYS A 254 2.58 5.57 23.28
N ALA A 255 1.35 5.50 23.79
CA ALA A 255 0.89 4.43 24.68
C ALA A 255 0.99 3.05 24.02
N LYS A 256 0.84 2.96 22.69
CA LYS A 256 1.04 1.75 21.88
C LYS A 256 2.51 1.51 21.46
N GLY A 257 3.47 2.30 21.96
CA GLY A 257 4.89 2.19 21.62
C GLY A 257 5.26 2.69 20.21
N LEU A 258 4.34 3.38 19.51
CA LEU A 258 4.58 3.89 18.18
C LEU A 258 5.27 5.26 18.21
N LYS A 259 6.12 5.51 17.21
CA LYS A 259 6.87 6.76 17.08
C LYS A 259 6.36 7.57 15.89
N LEU A 260 6.33 8.88 16.05
CA LEU A 260 5.95 9.80 14.98
C LEU A 260 7.08 10.03 13.98
N ASN A 261 6.69 10.34 12.77
CA ASN A 261 7.56 10.97 11.80
C ASN A 261 7.38 12.49 11.90
N GLU A 262 8.15 13.13 12.80
CA GLU A 262 8.03 14.55 13.12
C GLU A 262 8.10 15.46 11.88
N LYS A 263 8.88 15.08 10.85
CA LYS A 263 9.01 15.85 9.61
C LYS A 263 7.75 15.87 8.74
N LYS A 264 6.81 14.97 9.00
CA LYS A 264 5.57 14.82 8.25
C LYS A 264 4.32 15.00 9.12
N THR A 265 4.50 15.15 10.42
CA THR A 265 3.44 15.46 11.37
C THR A 265 3.36 16.96 11.54
N SER A 266 2.19 17.54 11.30
CA SER A 266 1.99 18.99 11.35
C SER A 266 0.55 19.39 11.63
N VAL A 267 0.39 20.53 12.25
CA VAL A 267 -0.90 21.26 12.28
C VAL A 267 -1.21 21.76 10.88
N ILE A 268 -2.47 21.77 10.50
CA ILE A 268 -2.99 22.35 9.25
C ILE A 268 -3.69 23.63 9.62
N LEU A 269 -3.32 24.72 8.96
CA LEU A 269 -3.91 26.05 9.11
C LEU A 269 -4.71 26.44 7.86
N PRO A 270 -5.62 27.43 7.94
CA PRO A 270 -6.46 27.83 6.81
C PRO A 270 -5.67 28.26 5.57
N GLU A 271 -4.53 28.93 5.77
CA GLU A 271 -3.61 29.38 4.72
C GLU A 271 -2.78 28.26 4.08
N ASP A 272 -2.80 27.06 4.67
CA ASP A 272 -2.01 25.94 4.17
C ASP A 272 -2.73 25.19 3.06
N SER A 273 -2.03 24.93 1.97
CA SER A 273 -2.46 23.89 1.02
C SER A 273 -2.33 22.52 1.69
N LEU A 274 -3.41 21.75 1.70
CA LEU A 274 -3.39 20.42 2.30
C LEU A 274 -2.74 19.39 1.36
N VAL A 275 -1.63 18.80 1.79
CA VAL A 275 -1.02 17.68 1.09
C VAL A 275 -1.38 16.37 1.81
N TYR A 276 -2.19 15.52 1.17
CA TYR A 276 -2.62 14.24 1.71
C TYR A 276 -2.60 13.14 0.62
N LEU A 277 -2.11 11.96 0.95
CA LEU A 277 -2.00 10.78 0.04
C LEU A 277 -1.38 11.07 -1.33
N GLY A 278 -0.42 11.99 -1.39
CA GLY A 278 0.28 12.35 -2.62
C GLY A 278 -0.42 13.39 -3.49
N ILE A 279 -1.56 13.90 -3.06
CA ILE A 279 -2.35 14.96 -3.68
C ILE A 279 -2.20 16.26 -2.88
N ILE A 280 -2.27 17.40 -3.55
CA ILE A 280 -2.38 18.73 -2.96
C ILE A 280 -3.79 19.28 -3.22
N LEU A 281 -4.44 19.73 -2.16
CA LEU A 281 -5.71 20.45 -2.19
C LEU A 281 -5.41 21.92 -1.91
N ARG A 282 -5.63 22.79 -2.88
CA ARG A 282 -5.42 24.24 -2.77
C ARG A 282 -6.73 24.95 -2.48
N ASP A 283 -6.65 26.19 -1.97
CA ASP A 283 -7.83 26.99 -1.59
C ASP A 283 -8.64 27.46 -2.79
N ASP A 284 -8.02 27.54 -3.98
CA ASP A 284 -8.66 27.85 -5.26
C ASP A 284 -9.44 26.67 -5.87
N ASP A 285 -9.77 25.65 -5.07
CA ASP A 285 -10.46 24.42 -5.47
C ASP A 285 -9.65 23.52 -6.43
N VAL A 286 -8.37 23.76 -6.54
CA VAL A 286 -7.49 22.92 -7.37
C VAL A 286 -7.05 21.68 -6.61
N ILE A 287 -7.35 20.52 -7.20
CA ILE A 287 -6.89 19.21 -6.77
C ILE A 287 -5.82 18.76 -7.76
N ASP A 288 -4.55 18.71 -7.33
CA ASP A 288 -3.43 18.36 -8.20
C ASP A 288 -2.49 17.34 -7.53
N ILE A 289 -1.59 16.77 -8.29
CA ILE A 289 -0.54 15.89 -7.75
C ILE A 289 0.45 16.73 -6.94
N SER A 290 0.77 16.30 -5.73
CA SER A 290 1.66 17.07 -4.87
C SER A 290 3.07 17.21 -5.48
N PRO A 291 3.74 18.36 -5.25
CA PRO A 291 5.11 18.59 -5.75
C PRO A 291 6.08 17.48 -5.38
N PHE A 292 5.98 16.96 -4.14
CA PHE A 292 6.80 15.86 -3.67
C PHE A 292 6.58 14.56 -4.48
N THR A 293 5.34 14.28 -4.87
CA THR A 293 4.99 13.11 -5.69
C THR A 293 5.53 13.27 -7.11
N ILE A 294 5.42 14.45 -7.69
CA ILE A 294 6.01 14.80 -9.00
C ILE A 294 7.54 14.68 -8.95
N ASP A 295 8.19 15.18 -7.90
CA ASP A 295 9.65 15.11 -7.77
C ASP A 295 10.18 13.68 -7.63
N LYS A 296 9.43 12.79 -6.97
CA LYS A 296 9.76 11.36 -6.99
C LYS A 296 9.76 10.82 -8.42
N MET A 297 8.77 11.17 -9.22
CA MET A 297 8.68 10.70 -10.60
C MET A 297 9.79 11.32 -11.48
N LYS A 298 10.06 12.61 -11.34
CA LYS A 298 11.22 13.27 -11.98
C LYS A 298 12.53 12.58 -11.61
N ARG A 299 12.72 12.18 -10.37
CA ARG A 299 13.93 11.45 -9.95
C ARG A 299 14.06 10.10 -10.67
N ARG A 300 12.97 9.32 -10.78
CA ARG A 300 12.97 8.06 -11.54
C ARG A 300 13.32 8.30 -13.02
N THR A 301 12.69 9.27 -13.64
CA THR A 301 12.96 9.71 -15.03
C THR A 301 14.43 10.07 -15.21
N ARG A 302 15.01 10.85 -14.29
CA ARG A 302 16.43 11.24 -14.31
C ARG A 302 17.37 10.04 -14.22
N ILE A 303 17.12 9.10 -13.31
CA ILE A 303 17.95 7.90 -13.14
C ILE A 303 17.94 7.06 -14.42
N ARG A 304 16.77 6.84 -15.01
CA ARG A 304 16.61 6.13 -16.29
C ARG A 304 17.34 6.85 -17.42
N GLY A 305 17.10 8.14 -17.60
CA GLY A 305 17.73 8.93 -18.66
C GLY A 305 19.27 8.92 -18.59
N ARG A 306 19.85 9.03 -17.38
CA ARG A 306 21.29 8.92 -17.18
C ARG A 306 21.84 7.51 -17.46
N ARG A 307 21.06 6.45 -17.15
CA ARG A 307 21.42 5.06 -17.47
C ARG A 307 21.49 4.86 -19.00
N TYR A 308 20.48 5.30 -19.75
CA TYR A 308 20.46 5.18 -21.20
C TYR A 308 21.50 6.05 -21.89
N ARG A 309 21.77 7.26 -21.38
CA ARG A 309 22.87 8.07 -21.90
C ARG A 309 24.23 7.40 -21.73
N ARG A 310 24.48 6.74 -20.61
CA ARG A 310 25.71 5.95 -20.43
C ARG A 310 25.82 4.79 -21.40
N ALA A 311 24.70 4.12 -21.73
CA ALA A 311 24.68 3.06 -22.75
C ALA A 311 25.07 3.58 -24.14
N VAL A 312 24.62 4.78 -24.52
CA VAL A 312 25.07 5.45 -25.78
C VAL A 312 26.57 5.74 -25.73
N LEU A 313 27.07 6.33 -24.63
CA LEU A 313 28.49 6.71 -24.50
C LEU A 313 29.43 5.50 -24.46
N SER A 314 28.97 4.35 -23.97
CA SER A 314 29.74 3.11 -23.95
C SER A 314 29.71 2.34 -25.26
N CYS A 315 29.13 2.91 -26.33
CA CYS A 315 28.95 2.30 -27.65
C CYS A 315 28.27 0.92 -27.63
N LYS A 316 27.50 0.63 -26.57
CA LYS A 316 26.72 -0.62 -26.44
C LYS A 316 25.41 -0.61 -27.24
N MET A 317 24.96 0.59 -27.60
CA MET A 317 23.73 0.83 -28.35
C MET A 317 23.88 2.05 -29.28
N THR A 318 23.16 2.08 -30.40
CA THR A 318 23.03 3.26 -31.24
C THR A 318 22.30 4.40 -30.51
N LYS A 319 22.31 5.64 -31.04
CA LYS A 319 21.63 6.77 -30.34
C LYS A 319 20.11 6.65 -30.35
N GLU A 320 19.54 5.95 -31.30
CA GLU A 320 18.08 5.81 -31.48
C GLU A 320 17.49 4.75 -30.53
N GLU A 321 18.16 3.60 -30.37
CA GLU A 321 17.72 2.50 -29.53
C GLU A 321 17.55 2.90 -28.04
N PRO A 322 18.53 3.55 -27.37
CA PRO A 322 18.36 3.99 -25.99
C PRO A 322 17.25 5.02 -25.80
N THR A 323 17.04 5.90 -26.79
CA THR A 323 15.97 6.91 -26.73
C THR A 323 14.61 6.23 -26.81
N LYS A 324 14.44 5.28 -27.73
CA LYS A 324 13.22 4.47 -27.86
C LYS A 324 12.96 3.66 -26.58
N ALA A 325 13.95 2.90 -26.12
CA ALA A 325 13.84 2.11 -24.90
C ALA A 325 13.53 2.96 -23.65
N TYR A 326 14.07 4.18 -23.59
CA TYR A 326 13.74 5.14 -22.54
C TYR A 326 12.28 5.57 -22.60
N PHE A 327 11.75 5.90 -23.79
CA PHE A 327 10.33 6.25 -23.96
C PHE A 327 9.44 5.07 -23.59
N ASP A 328 9.71 3.87 -24.09
CA ASP A 328 8.90 2.67 -23.84
C ASP A 328 8.80 2.40 -22.34
N ILE A 329 9.93 2.39 -21.63
CA ILE A 329 9.96 2.14 -20.19
C ILE A 329 9.37 3.30 -19.36
N THR A 330 9.48 4.53 -19.87
CA THR A 330 8.93 5.70 -19.17
C THR A 330 7.43 5.79 -19.39
N ASN A 331 6.94 5.54 -20.61
CA ASN A 331 5.52 5.49 -20.93
C ASN A 331 4.82 4.35 -20.19
N SER A 332 5.42 3.16 -20.16
CA SER A 332 4.90 2.06 -19.32
C SER A 332 4.79 2.44 -17.84
N ALA A 333 5.74 3.20 -17.30
CA ALA A 333 5.67 3.66 -15.91
C ALA A 333 4.67 4.81 -15.69
N LEU A 334 4.42 5.64 -16.71
CA LEU A 334 3.49 6.78 -16.63
C LEU A 334 2.05 6.34 -16.90
N PHE A 335 1.83 5.56 -17.93
CA PHE A 335 0.50 5.20 -18.44
C PHE A 335 0.10 3.74 -18.18
N GLY A 336 0.98 2.92 -17.59
CA GLY A 336 0.77 1.48 -17.52
C GLY A 336 1.06 0.82 -18.87
N GLN A 337 0.85 -0.49 -18.97
CA GLN A 337 0.87 -1.18 -20.27
C GLN A 337 -0.55 -1.27 -20.78
N GLU A 338 -0.78 -0.79 -21.99
CA GLU A 338 -2.03 -1.03 -22.73
C GLU A 338 -2.17 -2.53 -23.01
N ILE A 339 -3.02 -3.20 -22.26
CA ILE A 339 -3.47 -4.56 -22.62
C ILE A 339 -4.96 -4.65 -22.29
N GLY A 340 -5.81 -4.47 -23.35
CA GLY A 340 -7.22 -4.85 -23.36
C GLY A 340 -8.19 -3.99 -22.55
N GLU A 341 -9.45 -4.10 -22.90
CA GLU A 341 -10.57 -3.20 -22.60
C GLU A 341 -11.03 -3.03 -21.15
N GLU A 342 -10.37 -3.63 -20.14
CA GLU A 342 -10.78 -3.48 -18.73
C GLU A 342 -9.70 -2.92 -17.85
N PHE A 343 -9.89 -1.69 -17.43
CA PHE A 343 -9.03 -0.90 -16.56
C PHE A 343 -9.40 -1.06 -15.08
N ASN A 344 -8.46 -1.52 -14.24
CA ASN A 344 -8.61 -1.59 -12.79
C ASN A 344 -7.33 -1.14 -12.07
N GLY A 345 -7.39 -0.01 -11.42
CA GLY A 345 -6.40 0.85 -10.75
C GLY A 345 -5.12 0.31 -10.10
N ARG A 346 -4.80 -0.98 -10.10
CA ARG A 346 -3.56 -1.48 -9.48
C ARG A 346 -2.37 -1.61 -10.43
N ASP A 347 -2.61 -1.82 -11.70
CA ASP A 347 -1.58 -1.80 -12.77
C ASP A 347 -1.56 -0.48 -13.52
N ALA A 348 -2.32 0.48 -13.04
CA ALA A 348 -2.36 1.82 -13.55
C ALA A 348 -0.99 2.46 -13.47
N GLY A 349 -0.56 3.06 -14.55
CA GLY A 349 0.59 3.94 -14.60
C GLY A 349 0.45 5.10 -13.62
N PHE A 350 1.51 5.87 -13.50
CA PHE A 350 1.50 7.05 -12.61
C PHE A 350 0.34 8.01 -12.94
N VAL A 351 0.15 8.34 -14.23
CA VAL A 351 -0.91 9.25 -14.69
C VAL A 351 -2.28 8.69 -14.35
N GLU A 352 -2.51 7.43 -14.65
CA GLU A 352 -3.81 6.80 -14.46
C GLU A 352 -4.23 6.73 -12.99
N ARG A 353 -3.28 6.54 -12.06
CA ARG A 353 -3.57 6.56 -10.62
C ARG A 353 -4.13 7.89 -10.12
N TYR A 354 -3.75 8.99 -10.79
CA TYR A 354 -4.11 10.33 -10.33
C TYR A 354 -5.14 11.01 -11.23
N ALA A 355 -5.22 10.65 -12.53
CA ALA A 355 -6.07 11.32 -13.52
C ALA A 355 -7.55 11.39 -13.14
N TYR A 356 -8.07 10.37 -12.46
CA TYR A 356 -9.47 10.36 -11.99
C TYR A 356 -9.70 11.05 -10.63
N ILE A 357 -8.62 11.55 -10.00
CA ILE A 357 -8.67 12.28 -8.72
C ILE A 357 -8.53 13.79 -8.95
N ILE A 358 -7.56 14.18 -9.78
CA ILE A 358 -7.18 15.57 -10.03
C ILE A 358 -8.20 16.29 -10.93
N ASN A 359 -8.29 17.62 -10.79
CA ASN A 359 -9.12 18.48 -11.64
C ASN A 359 -8.29 19.49 -12.47
N THR A 360 -6.97 19.33 -12.50
CA THR A 360 -6.03 20.10 -13.31
C THR A 360 -4.93 19.21 -13.88
N THR A 361 -4.30 19.63 -14.98
CA THR A 361 -3.19 18.90 -15.62
C THR A 361 -1.83 19.59 -15.45
N GLU A 362 -1.74 20.66 -14.64
CA GLU A 362 -0.50 21.44 -14.49
C GLU A 362 0.72 20.61 -14.13
N SER A 363 0.59 19.76 -13.10
CA SER A 363 1.69 18.89 -12.65
C SER A 363 2.06 17.84 -13.70
N LEU A 364 1.10 17.34 -14.46
CA LEU A 364 1.35 16.38 -15.55
C LEU A 364 2.11 17.05 -16.70
N HIS A 365 1.77 18.24 -17.10
CA HIS A 365 2.52 19.02 -18.11
C HIS A 365 3.95 19.31 -17.67
N LYS A 366 4.17 19.63 -16.40
CA LYS A 366 5.53 19.80 -15.83
C LYS A 366 6.34 18.51 -15.90
N LEU A 367 5.69 17.37 -15.65
CA LEU A 367 6.35 16.06 -15.73
C LEU A 367 6.67 15.68 -17.18
N ASP A 368 5.73 15.88 -18.11
CA ASP A 368 5.92 15.60 -19.53
C ASP A 368 7.10 16.37 -20.12
N ARG A 369 7.17 17.68 -19.88
CA ARG A 369 8.33 18.51 -20.28
C ARG A 369 9.65 17.93 -19.74
N TYR A 370 9.64 17.43 -18.51
CA TYR A 370 10.82 16.84 -17.91
C TYR A 370 11.23 15.51 -18.56
N VAL A 371 10.26 14.68 -18.97
CA VAL A 371 10.51 13.43 -19.74
C VAL A 371 11.14 13.76 -21.09
N GLN A 372 10.58 14.71 -21.84
CA GLN A 372 11.09 15.14 -23.14
C GLN A 372 12.52 15.69 -23.03
N LEU A 373 12.82 16.44 -21.99
CA LEU A 373 14.16 16.97 -21.71
C LEU A 373 15.20 15.85 -21.56
N TYR A 374 14.86 14.76 -20.89
CA TYR A 374 15.75 13.60 -20.75
C TYR A 374 15.86 12.77 -22.02
N ALA A 375 14.80 12.64 -22.80
CA ALA A 375 14.86 12.00 -24.13
C ALA A 375 15.89 12.71 -25.03
N ARG A 376 15.82 14.05 -25.07
CA ARG A 376 16.81 14.86 -25.78
C ARG A 376 18.23 14.69 -25.22
N TYR A 377 18.41 14.69 -23.90
CA TYR A 377 19.71 14.47 -23.28
C TYR A 377 20.32 13.11 -23.68
N ILE A 378 19.52 12.07 -23.81
CA ILE A 378 19.99 10.75 -24.23
C ILE A 378 20.58 10.83 -25.63
N SER A 379 19.90 11.44 -26.59
CA SER A 379 20.31 11.52 -27.98
C SER A 379 21.46 12.50 -28.22
N THR A 380 21.40 13.70 -27.59
CA THR A 380 22.33 14.82 -27.91
C THR A 380 23.42 15.05 -26.86
N GLY A 381 23.24 14.57 -25.63
CA GLY A 381 24.07 14.89 -24.47
C GLY A 381 23.84 16.29 -23.88
N LYS A 382 22.85 17.04 -24.38
CA LYS A 382 22.56 18.41 -23.94
C LYS A 382 21.16 18.51 -23.34
N PHE A 383 21.03 19.29 -22.23
CA PHE A 383 19.74 19.55 -21.60
C PHE A 383 19.02 20.79 -22.19
N ARG A 384 19.73 21.71 -22.83
CA ARG A 384 19.19 22.97 -23.38
C ARG A 384 19.58 23.17 -24.84
N ASP A 385 18.63 23.70 -25.64
CA ASP A 385 18.93 24.61 -26.73
C ASP A 385 19.02 26.02 -26.19
N LYS A 386 19.85 26.86 -26.82
CA LYS A 386 20.00 28.28 -26.43
C LYS A 386 18.68 29.09 -26.46
N ASN A 387 17.61 28.51 -27.00
CA ASN A 387 16.30 29.19 -27.24
C ASN A 387 15.15 28.71 -26.32
N TRP A 388 15.42 27.97 -25.26
CA TRP A 388 14.37 27.58 -24.30
C TRP A 388 14.55 28.31 -22.97
N SER A 389 13.83 29.42 -22.82
CA SER A 389 13.51 30.00 -21.49
C SER A 389 12.47 29.11 -20.79
N ILE A 390 12.76 28.74 -19.56
CA ILE A 390 11.84 28.02 -18.67
C ILE A 390 10.84 29.02 -18.10
#